data_e696f175c3a6589433580c2224cd2260
#
_entry.id   e696f175c3a6589433580c2224cd2260
#
_cell.length_a   1.000
_cell.length_b   1.000
_cell.length_c   1.000
_cell.angle_alpha   90.00
_cell.angle_beta   90.00
_cell.angle_gamma   90.00
#
_symmetry.space_group_name_H-M   'P 1'
#
loop_
_entity.id
_entity.type
_entity.pdbx_description
1 polymer ?
#
loop_
_entity_poly.entity_id
_entity_poly.type
_entity_poly.pdbx_seq_one_letter_code
_entity_poly.pdbx_strand_id
1 'polypeptide(L)'
;MNYDFIYTFLGLSQKVKIAQDWGEILKEEFDKPYFQHLVSFVKQEYGRAIIYPPGSEIFRAFDECPVSQVRVVIVGQDPYHGADQANGLCFSVRNGVPIPPSLSNIFKELSRDFDTPTSKDGDLVRWSRQGVLLLNATLTVRASSPGSHQNQGWETFTDAVIRTLAQQKTHLVFILWGSYAQKKGSFIDRQRHLVLEAAHPSPFSAHKGFFGCGHFSKANAYLQSNGHAPVQW
;
A
#
# COMPACT_ATOMS: atom_id res chain seq x y z
N MET A 1 20.36 12.13 0.33
CA MET A 1 20.47 10.93 1.20
C MET A 1 20.80 9.76 0.31
N ASN A 2 21.94 9.11 0.55
CA ASN A 2 22.44 8.02 -0.31
C ASN A 2 21.65 6.73 -0.08
N TYR A 3 20.92 6.28 -1.11
CA TYR A 3 20.19 5.03 -1.12
C TYR A 3 21.02 3.93 -1.80
N ASP A 4 22.21 3.64 -1.28
CA ASP A 4 23.01 2.51 -1.74
C ASP A 4 23.13 1.48 -0.60
N PHE A 5 22.14 0.60 -0.46
CA PHE A 5 22.30 -0.59 0.33
C PHE A 5 22.23 -1.85 -0.53
N ILE A 6 23.39 -2.50 -0.57
CA ILE A 6 23.68 -3.70 -1.33
C ILE A 6 23.63 -4.86 -0.35
N TYR A 7 22.61 -5.72 -0.41
CA TYR A 7 22.70 -7.04 0.21
C TYR A 7 23.50 -7.96 -0.69
N THR A 8 24.77 -8.17 -0.30
CA THR A 8 25.61 -9.23 -0.88
C THR A 8 25.62 -10.39 0.12
N PHE A 9 24.92 -11.48 -0.16
CA PHE A 9 25.11 -12.73 0.52
C PHE A 9 25.27 -13.86 -0.51
N LEU A 10 26.42 -14.56 -0.42
CA LEU A 10 26.76 -15.86 -1.01
C LEU A 10 26.02 -16.24 -2.33
N GLY A 11 26.53 -15.81 -3.47
CA GLY A 11 26.38 -16.51 -4.73
C GLY A 11 25.18 -16.18 -5.62
N LEU A 12 24.14 -15.42 -5.15
CA LEU A 12 23.01 -14.99 -5.97
C LEU A 12 22.70 -13.52 -5.66
N SER A 13 23.41 -12.59 -6.30
CA SER A 13 23.21 -11.15 -6.13
C SER A 13 22.00 -10.66 -6.90
N GLN A 14 20.81 -10.74 -6.32
CA GLN A 14 19.67 -9.96 -6.79
C GLN A 14 19.34 -8.91 -5.74
N LYS A 15 19.79 -7.68 -5.99
CA LYS A 15 19.56 -6.53 -5.11
C LYS A 15 18.11 -6.10 -5.20
N VAL A 16 17.32 -6.33 -4.15
CA VAL A 16 16.03 -5.64 -3.98
C VAL A 16 16.34 -4.20 -3.55
N LYS A 17 15.94 -3.23 -4.36
CA LYS A 17 16.09 -1.82 -4.04
C LYS A 17 14.87 -1.36 -3.23
N ILE A 18 15.00 -1.31 -1.91
CA ILE A 18 13.98 -0.92 -0.94
C ILE A 18 14.66 -0.13 0.18
N ALA A 19 13.93 0.72 0.90
CA ALA A 19 14.46 1.46 2.04
C ALA A 19 15.11 0.53 3.07
N GLN A 20 16.21 0.98 3.67
CA GLN A 20 17.10 0.15 4.50
C GLN A 20 16.38 -0.56 5.65
N ASP A 21 15.57 0.18 6.42
CA ASP A 21 14.86 -0.35 7.58
C ASP A 21 13.85 -1.45 7.19
N TRP A 22 13.20 -1.31 6.04
CA TRP A 22 12.37 -2.36 5.44
C TRP A 22 13.20 -3.56 4.97
N GLY A 23 14.36 -3.28 4.35
CA GLY A 23 15.30 -4.32 3.95
C GLY A 23 15.77 -5.18 5.11
N GLU A 24 15.99 -4.59 6.27
CA GLU A 24 16.42 -5.27 7.48
C GLU A 24 15.32 -6.19 8.06
N ILE A 25 14.10 -5.68 8.23
CA ILE A 25 13.02 -6.48 8.85
C ILE A 25 12.43 -7.53 7.92
N LEU A 26 12.56 -7.38 6.60
CA LEU A 26 12.06 -8.31 5.59
C LEU A 26 13.16 -9.19 5.00
N LYS A 27 14.37 -9.15 5.54
CA LYS A 27 15.54 -9.85 5.01
C LYS A 27 15.26 -11.32 4.70
N GLU A 28 14.63 -12.02 5.64
CA GLU A 28 14.33 -13.45 5.49
C GLU A 28 13.33 -13.74 4.37
N GLU A 29 12.43 -12.77 4.04
CA GLU A 29 11.46 -12.93 2.96
C GLU A 29 12.16 -12.95 1.59
N PHE A 30 13.20 -12.13 1.41
CA PHE A 30 13.93 -12.03 0.14
C PHE A 30 14.70 -13.31 -0.22
N ASP A 31 15.04 -14.13 0.77
CA ASP A 31 15.77 -15.40 0.59
C ASP A 31 14.82 -16.59 0.32
N LYS A 32 13.50 -16.42 0.49
CA LYS A 32 12.53 -17.50 0.29
C LYS A 32 12.35 -17.85 -1.20
N PRO A 33 12.13 -19.14 -1.51
CA PRO A 33 11.97 -19.60 -2.90
C PRO A 33 10.86 -18.87 -3.66
N TYR A 34 9.72 -18.57 -3.01
CA TYR A 34 8.64 -17.86 -3.67
C TYR A 34 9.05 -16.46 -4.13
N PHE A 35 9.90 -15.76 -3.34
CA PHE A 35 10.35 -14.42 -3.69
C PHE A 35 11.34 -14.45 -4.86
N GLN A 36 12.20 -15.46 -4.92
CA GLN A 36 13.10 -15.67 -6.06
C GLN A 36 12.31 -15.94 -7.36
N HIS A 37 11.25 -16.74 -7.28
CA HIS A 37 10.33 -16.97 -8.41
C HIS A 37 9.63 -15.68 -8.81
N LEU A 38 9.11 -14.91 -7.85
CA LEU A 38 8.49 -13.62 -8.07
C LEU A 38 9.43 -12.64 -8.80
N VAL A 39 10.69 -12.51 -8.36
CA VAL A 39 11.68 -11.65 -9.00
C VAL A 39 11.93 -12.08 -10.45
N SER A 40 12.04 -13.38 -10.69
CA SER A 40 12.24 -13.93 -12.04
C SER A 40 11.04 -13.64 -12.93
N PHE A 41 9.83 -13.86 -12.43
CA PHE A 41 8.58 -13.54 -13.12
C PHE A 41 8.50 -12.05 -13.48
N VAL A 42 8.70 -11.16 -12.50
CA VAL A 42 8.61 -9.71 -12.70
C VAL A 42 9.62 -9.23 -13.76
N LYS A 43 10.87 -9.72 -13.70
CA LYS A 43 11.88 -9.39 -14.71
C LYS A 43 11.46 -9.83 -16.12
N GLN A 44 10.90 -11.03 -16.26
CA GLN A 44 10.40 -11.50 -17.55
C GLN A 44 9.25 -10.65 -18.07
N GLU A 45 8.33 -10.24 -17.20
CA GLU A 45 7.20 -9.39 -17.56
C GLU A 45 7.66 -8.02 -18.06
N TYR A 46 8.60 -7.35 -17.38
CA TYR A 46 9.19 -6.08 -17.86
C TYR A 46 9.94 -6.23 -19.18
N GLY A 47 10.44 -7.40 -19.52
CA GLY A 47 11.08 -7.68 -20.80
C GLY A 47 10.10 -7.96 -21.95
N ARG A 48 8.83 -8.21 -21.66
CA ARG A 48 7.84 -8.69 -22.66
C ARG A 48 6.62 -7.80 -22.84
N ALA A 49 6.30 -6.97 -21.84
CA ALA A 49 5.10 -6.16 -21.82
C ALA A 49 5.34 -4.82 -21.11
N ILE A 50 4.39 -3.91 -21.28
CA ILE A 50 4.35 -2.67 -20.48
C ILE A 50 3.79 -3.03 -19.12
N ILE A 51 4.58 -2.78 -18.07
CA ILE A 51 4.25 -3.08 -16.68
C ILE A 51 4.18 -1.79 -15.87
N TYR A 52 3.22 -1.69 -14.98
CA TYR A 52 3.05 -0.59 -14.04
C TYR A 52 3.15 -1.05 -12.58
N PRO A 53 3.67 -0.17 -11.69
CA PRO A 53 4.39 1.06 -11.98
C PRO A 53 5.74 0.78 -12.64
N PRO A 54 6.51 1.81 -13.08
CA PRO A 54 7.91 1.64 -13.50
C PRO A 54 8.74 0.93 -12.43
N GLY A 55 9.74 0.15 -12.84
CA GLY A 55 10.53 -0.69 -11.93
C GLY A 55 11.15 0.04 -10.73
N SER A 56 11.50 1.34 -10.91
CA SER A 56 12.01 2.20 -9.83
C SER A 56 10.97 2.56 -8.76
N GLU A 57 9.69 2.30 -9.01
CA GLU A 57 8.60 2.69 -8.12
C GLU A 57 7.84 1.50 -7.51
N ILE A 58 8.26 0.27 -7.79
CA ILE A 58 7.63 -0.94 -7.24
C ILE A 58 7.57 -0.88 -5.71
N PHE A 59 8.64 -0.40 -5.08
CA PHE A 59 8.77 -0.33 -3.61
C PHE A 59 8.55 1.09 -3.05
N ARG A 60 7.99 2.02 -3.82
CA ARG A 60 7.80 3.42 -3.38
C ARG A 60 7.00 3.53 -2.08
N ALA A 61 6.01 2.67 -1.84
CA ALA A 61 5.26 2.67 -0.58
C ALA A 61 6.15 2.49 0.65
N PHE A 62 7.21 1.72 0.52
CA PHE A 62 8.20 1.46 1.55
C PHE A 62 9.22 2.60 1.65
N ASP A 63 9.64 3.15 0.52
CA ASP A 63 10.62 4.23 0.46
C ASP A 63 10.08 5.54 1.03
N GLU A 64 8.78 5.82 0.84
CA GLU A 64 8.12 7.04 1.32
C GLU A 64 7.59 6.93 2.76
N CYS A 65 7.52 5.71 3.32
CA CYS A 65 7.00 5.45 4.66
C CYS A 65 7.93 4.48 5.43
N PRO A 66 8.97 4.99 6.11
CA PRO A 66 9.89 4.17 6.91
C PRO A 66 9.14 3.35 7.97
N VAL A 67 9.65 2.14 8.29
CA VAL A 67 9.04 1.23 9.28
C VAL A 67 8.74 1.93 10.60
N SER A 68 9.72 2.72 11.09
CA SER A 68 9.59 3.45 12.36
C SER A 68 8.41 4.43 12.38
N GLN A 69 8.08 4.99 11.22
CA GLN A 69 7.02 5.98 11.07
C GLN A 69 5.64 5.36 10.79
N VAL A 70 5.54 4.09 10.41
CA VAL A 70 4.24 3.47 10.10
C VAL A 70 3.31 3.55 11.30
N ARG A 71 2.15 4.17 11.09
CA ARG A 71 1.04 4.32 12.06
C ARG A 71 -0.29 3.88 11.48
N VAL A 72 -0.46 4.04 10.16
CA VAL A 72 -1.67 3.62 9.43
C VAL A 72 -1.24 2.75 8.26
N VAL A 73 -1.99 1.68 7.99
CA VAL A 73 -1.81 0.81 6.82
C VAL A 73 -3.11 0.80 6.03
N ILE A 74 -3.07 1.25 4.78
CA ILE A 74 -4.18 1.13 3.84
C ILE A 74 -3.83 0.07 2.81
N VAL A 75 -4.70 -0.92 2.63
CA VAL A 75 -4.46 -2.05 1.73
C VAL A 75 -5.29 -1.89 0.45
N GLY A 76 -4.60 -1.71 -0.68
CA GLY A 76 -5.18 -1.80 -2.01
C GLY A 76 -5.07 -3.20 -2.60
N GLN A 77 -5.63 -3.44 -3.79
CA GLN A 77 -5.54 -4.73 -4.48
C GLN A 77 -4.32 -4.77 -5.39
N ASP A 78 -4.35 -4.09 -6.50
CA ASP A 78 -3.30 -3.98 -7.50
C ASP A 78 -3.12 -2.54 -7.99
N PRO A 79 -1.99 -2.19 -8.64
CA PRO A 79 -1.80 -0.86 -9.18
C PRO A 79 -2.83 -0.54 -10.27
N TYR A 80 -3.08 0.73 -10.52
CA TYR A 80 -3.82 1.14 -11.71
C TYR A 80 -3.08 0.66 -12.97
N HIS A 81 -3.84 0.13 -13.92
CA HIS A 81 -3.32 -0.46 -15.16
C HIS A 81 -3.37 0.45 -16.38
N GLY A 82 -3.88 1.67 -16.23
CA GLY A 82 -3.86 2.70 -17.26
C GLY A 82 -2.49 3.39 -17.36
N ALA A 83 -2.20 3.95 -18.53
CA ALA A 83 -0.95 4.67 -18.77
C ALA A 83 -0.76 5.81 -17.77
N ASP A 84 0.45 5.93 -17.24
CA ASP A 84 0.91 6.99 -16.33
C ASP A 84 0.14 7.13 -15.00
N GLN A 85 -0.77 6.20 -14.68
CA GLN A 85 -1.56 6.27 -13.46
C GLN A 85 -0.77 5.82 -12.23
N ALA A 86 -0.32 4.57 -12.21
CA ALA A 86 0.32 3.96 -11.06
C ALA A 86 1.66 4.63 -10.72
N ASN A 87 1.84 4.94 -9.45
CA ASN A 87 3.05 5.58 -8.92
C ASN A 87 3.62 4.83 -7.69
N GLY A 88 3.30 3.55 -7.52
CA GLY A 88 3.82 2.71 -6.44
C GLY A 88 3.09 2.82 -5.09
N LEU A 89 2.10 3.69 -4.98
CA LEU A 89 1.26 3.87 -3.78
C LEU A 89 -0.17 3.42 -4.09
N CYS A 90 -0.81 2.67 -3.20
CA CYS A 90 -2.19 2.21 -3.43
C CYS A 90 -3.16 3.40 -3.52
N PHE A 91 -4.14 3.31 -4.42
CA PHE A 91 -5.13 4.35 -4.75
C PHE A 91 -4.58 5.66 -5.31
N SER A 92 -3.26 5.88 -5.28
CA SER A 92 -2.59 7.10 -5.73
C SER A 92 -2.32 7.10 -7.22
N VAL A 93 -2.37 8.29 -7.83
CA VAL A 93 -1.96 8.52 -9.22
C VAL A 93 -0.94 9.66 -9.28
N ARG A 94 -0.21 9.75 -10.39
CA ARG A 94 0.72 10.86 -10.63
C ARG A 94 -0.01 12.19 -10.73
N ASN A 95 0.69 13.25 -10.36
CA ASN A 95 0.22 14.61 -10.59
C ASN A 95 -0.08 14.86 -12.09
N GLY A 96 -1.19 15.54 -12.35
CA GLY A 96 -1.64 15.84 -13.72
C GLY A 96 -2.43 14.70 -14.39
N VAL A 97 -2.53 13.53 -13.76
CA VAL A 97 -3.37 12.43 -14.23
C VAL A 97 -4.80 12.61 -13.71
N PRO A 98 -5.84 12.36 -14.53
CA PRO A 98 -7.22 12.39 -14.07
C PRO A 98 -7.44 11.47 -12.86
N ILE A 99 -8.13 11.97 -11.84
CA ILE A 99 -8.40 11.23 -10.60
C ILE A 99 -9.30 10.03 -10.91
N PRO A 100 -8.86 8.78 -10.65
CA PRO A 100 -9.68 7.60 -10.90
C PRO A 100 -10.92 7.55 -10.01
N PRO A 101 -11.97 6.82 -10.43
CA PRO A 101 -13.25 6.81 -9.71
C PRO A 101 -13.16 6.37 -8.25
N SER A 102 -12.32 5.38 -7.91
CA SER A 102 -12.13 4.95 -6.52
C SER A 102 -11.48 6.05 -5.68
N LEU A 103 -10.44 6.71 -6.19
CA LEU A 103 -9.79 7.83 -5.49
C LEU A 103 -10.73 9.03 -5.35
N SER A 104 -11.54 9.32 -6.38
CA SER A 104 -12.57 10.35 -6.29
C SER A 104 -13.56 10.07 -5.15
N ASN A 105 -13.97 8.81 -4.98
CA ASN A 105 -14.86 8.42 -3.88
C ASN A 105 -14.15 8.49 -2.51
N ILE A 106 -12.87 8.16 -2.44
CA ILE A 106 -12.05 8.36 -1.22
C ILE A 106 -12.05 9.84 -0.82
N PHE A 107 -11.82 10.74 -1.76
CA PHE A 107 -11.84 12.18 -1.50
C PHE A 107 -13.22 12.72 -1.12
N LYS A 108 -14.31 12.18 -1.71
CA LYS A 108 -15.67 12.53 -1.29
C LYS A 108 -15.96 12.12 0.14
N GLU A 109 -15.54 10.93 0.54
CA GLU A 109 -15.69 10.46 1.92
C GLU A 109 -14.84 11.29 2.88
N LEU A 110 -13.60 11.59 2.52
CA LEU A 110 -12.71 12.45 3.30
C LEU A 110 -13.32 13.84 3.50
N SER A 111 -13.81 14.45 2.43
CA SER A 111 -14.48 15.76 2.45
C SER A 111 -15.70 15.75 3.38
N ARG A 112 -16.48 14.67 3.34
CA ARG A 112 -17.64 14.47 4.22
C ARG A 112 -17.25 14.27 5.69
N ASP A 113 -16.18 13.51 5.94
CA ASP A 113 -15.74 13.15 7.30
C ASP A 113 -15.17 14.35 8.06
N PHE A 114 -14.55 15.31 7.35
CA PHE A 114 -13.95 16.52 7.96
C PHE A 114 -14.62 17.84 7.57
N ASP A 115 -15.70 17.80 6.82
CA ASP A 115 -16.37 18.99 6.28
C ASP A 115 -15.39 19.94 5.56
N THR A 116 -14.55 19.38 4.69
CA THR A 116 -13.49 20.10 3.96
C THR A 116 -13.65 19.97 2.46
N PRO A 117 -13.10 20.90 1.65
CA PRO A 117 -13.14 20.78 0.20
C PRO A 117 -12.44 19.50 -0.30
N THR A 118 -12.96 18.94 -1.37
CA THR A 118 -12.38 17.76 -2.04
C THR A 118 -11.00 18.09 -2.62
N SER A 119 -9.99 17.23 -2.39
CA SER A 119 -8.67 17.36 -2.99
C SER A 119 -8.73 17.25 -4.52
N LYS A 120 -7.87 18.03 -5.19
CA LYS A 120 -7.63 17.96 -6.65
C LYS A 120 -6.30 17.28 -6.99
N ASP A 121 -5.48 17.00 -5.98
CA ASP A 121 -4.20 16.32 -6.15
C ASP A 121 -4.37 14.82 -5.91
N GLY A 122 -4.08 14.02 -6.94
CA GLY A 122 -4.19 12.55 -6.88
C GLY A 122 -2.94 11.86 -6.33
N ASP A 123 -1.82 12.56 -6.11
CA ASP A 123 -0.63 11.96 -5.50
C ASP A 123 -0.77 11.96 -3.96
N LEU A 124 -0.90 10.77 -3.40
CA LEU A 124 -1.07 10.56 -1.96
C LEU A 124 0.26 10.49 -1.19
N VAL A 125 1.39 10.83 -1.80
CA VAL A 125 2.70 10.80 -1.15
C VAL A 125 2.73 11.59 0.16
N ARG A 126 1.95 12.67 0.26
CA ARG A 126 1.81 13.46 1.48
C ARG A 126 1.25 12.64 2.67
N TRP A 127 0.40 11.63 2.40
CA TRP A 127 -0.07 10.72 3.44
C TRP A 127 1.05 9.75 3.86
N SER A 128 1.76 9.17 2.88
CA SER A 128 2.87 8.25 3.17
C SER A 128 3.93 8.88 4.06
N ARG A 129 4.32 10.12 3.78
CA ARG A 129 5.31 10.87 4.57
C ARG A 129 4.86 11.21 5.99
N GLN A 130 3.59 11.01 6.29
CA GLN A 130 3.03 11.14 7.64
C GLN A 130 2.81 9.78 8.33
N GLY A 131 3.37 8.70 7.79
CA GLY A 131 3.29 7.38 8.38
C GLY A 131 2.08 6.54 7.92
N VAL A 132 1.50 6.86 6.77
CA VAL A 132 0.48 6.02 6.12
C VAL A 132 1.14 5.13 5.08
N LEU A 133 1.26 3.83 5.38
CA LEU A 133 1.72 2.85 4.41
C LEU A 133 0.60 2.55 3.39
N LEU A 134 0.76 3.04 2.17
CA LEU A 134 -0.18 2.86 1.06
C LEU A 134 0.21 1.62 0.25
N LEU A 135 -0.17 0.44 0.71
CA LEU A 135 0.31 -0.85 0.22
C LEU A 135 -0.72 -1.54 -0.68
N ASN A 136 -0.36 -1.85 -1.92
CA ASN A 136 -1.12 -2.80 -2.72
C ASN A 136 -0.78 -4.26 -2.35
N ALA A 137 -1.73 -5.16 -2.50
CA ALA A 137 -1.49 -6.59 -2.28
C ALA A 137 -0.59 -7.19 -3.37
N THR A 138 -0.74 -6.76 -4.63
CA THR A 138 0.20 -7.00 -5.74
C THR A 138 0.87 -5.68 -6.12
N LEU A 139 2.20 -5.68 -6.26
CA LEU A 139 2.94 -4.42 -6.48
C LEU A 139 3.16 -4.09 -7.95
N THR A 140 2.81 -4.99 -8.86
CA THR A 140 2.93 -4.78 -10.31
C THR A 140 1.71 -5.29 -11.05
N VAL A 141 1.45 -4.72 -12.23
CA VAL A 141 0.35 -5.10 -13.12
C VAL A 141 0.73 -4.86 -14.57
N ARG A 142 0.27 -5.71 -15.50
CA ARG A 142 0.42 -5.47 -16.94
C ARG A 142 -0.55 -4.39 -17.40
N ALA A 143 -0.10 -3.52 -18.32
CA ALA A 143 -0.93 -2.50 -18.95
C ALA A 143 -2.27 -3.07 -19.46
N SER A 144 -3.36 -2.38 -19.15
CA SER A 144 -4.73 -2.76 -19.55
C SER A 144 -5.20 -4.14 -19.09
N SER A 145 -4.53 -4.78 -18.12
CA SER A 145 -4.82 -6.16 -17.69
C SER A 145 -4.89 -6.25 -16.15
N PRO A 146 -5.98 -5.76 -15.54
CA PRO A 146 -6.12 -5.78 -14.08
C PRO A 146 -6.00 -7.21 -13.54
N GLY A 147 -5.32 -7.37 -12.40
CA GLY A 147 -5.10 -8.68 -11.76
C GLY A 147 -4.09 -9.60 -12.47
N SER A 148 -3.42 -9.15 -13.54
CA SER A 148 -2.52 -9.98 -14.34
C SER A 148 -1.32 -10.57 -13.58
N HIS A 149 -0.93 -9.97 -12.47
CA HIS A 149 0.19 -10.44 -11.63
C HIS A 149 -0.26 -11.05 -10.30
N GLN A 150 -1.57 -11.35 -10.16
CA GLN A 150 -2.07 -12.08 -8.99
C GLN A 150 -1.52 -13.51 -8.94
N ASN A 151 -1.39 -14.05 -7.72
CA ASN A 151 -0.89 -15.40 -7.45
C ASN A 151 0.55 -15.68 -7.98
N GLN A 152 1.34 -14.64 -8.18
CA GLN A 152 2.74 -14.75 -8.59
C GLN A 152 3.74 -14.59 -7.43
N GLY A 153 3.24 -14.41 -6.20
CA GLY A 153 4.04 -14.27 -4.98
C GLY A 153 3.97 -12.89 -4.31
N TRP A 154 3.43 -11.87 -4.98
CA TRP A 154 3.25 -10.55 -4.37
C TRP A 154 2.39 -10.61 -3.12
N GLU A 155 1.27 -11.33 -3.16
CA GLU A 155 0.36 -11.47 -2.03
C GLU A 155 1.04 -12.09 -0.81
N THR A 156 1.88 -13.10 -1.04
CA THR A 156 2.68 -13.74 0.03
C THR A 156 3.65 -12.74 0.65
N PHE A 157 4.34 -11.96 -0.17
CA PHE A 157 5.26 -10.93 0.29
C PHE A 157 4.54 -9.84 1.10
N THR A 158 3.44 -9.30 0.59
CA THR A 158 2.69 -8.24 1.27
C THR A 158 1.92 -8.74 2.50
N ASP A 159 1.56 -10.03 2.55
CA ASP A 159 1.09 -10.67 3.79
C ASP A 159 2.18 -10.72 4.85
N ALA A 160 3.41 -11.06 4.47
CA ALA A 160 4.55 -11.04 5.38
C ALA A 160 4.81 -9.62 5.91
N VAL A 161 4.75 -8.59 5.06
CA VAL A 161 4.85 -7.18 5.47
C VAL A 161 3.81 -6.83 6.55
N ILE A 162 2.54 -7.13 6.29
CA ILE A 162 1.44 -6.81 7.22
C ILE A 162 1.61 -7.59 8.53
N ARG A 163 1.99 -8.88 8.47
CA ARG A 163 2.25 -9.71 9.67
C ARG A 163 3.39 -9.16 10.50
N THR A 164 4.50 -8.80 9.88
CA THR A 164 5.68 -8.22 10.55
C THR A 164 5.28 -6.95 11.30
N LEU A 165 4.56 -6.04 10.65
CA LEU A 165 4.07 -4.82 11.29
C LEU A 165 3.13 -5.11 12.46
N ALA A 166 2.14 -6.00 12.26
CA ALA A 166 1.17 -6.35 13.29
C ALA A 166 1.80 -7.08 14.49
N GLN A 167 2.91 -7.78 14.30
CA GLN A 167 3.63 -8.46 15.38
C GLN A 167 4.60 -7.54 16.12
N GLN A 168 5.33 -6.70 15.40
CA GLN A 168 6.42 -5.90 15.98
C GLN A 168 5.96 -4.55 16.53
N LYS A 169 4.81 -4.04 16.08
CA LYS A 169 4.28 -2.75 16.53
C LYS A 169 2.98 -2.92 17.34
N THR A 170 2.57 -1.85 18.00
CA THR A 170 1.28 -1.74 18.69
C THR A 170 0.57 -0.48 18.22
N HIS A 171 -0.73 -0.42 18.45
CA HIS A 171 -1.54 0.78 18.19
C HIS A 171 -1.49 1.27 16.73
N LEU A 172 -1.31 0.34 15.76
CA LEU A 172 -1.49 0.66 14.35
C LEU A 172 -2.97 0.76 14.00
N VAL A 173 -3.28 1.52 12.96
CA VAL A 173 -4.58 1.55 12.31
C VAL A 173 -4.50 0.81 10.98
N PHE A 174 -5.31 -0.22 10.80
CA PHE A 174 -5.46 -0.91 9.52
C PHE A 174 -6.78 -0.52 8.88
N ILE A 175 -6.73 0.03 7.67
CA ILE A 175 -7.90 0.44 6.89
C ILE A 175 -8.07 -0.55 5.74
N LEU A 176 -9.13 -1.35 5.80
CA LEU A 176 -9.39 -2.49 4.92
C LEU A 176 -10.69 -2.28 4.15
N TRP A 177 -10.58 -1.75 2.94
CA TRP A 177 -11.72 -1.47 2.08
C TRP A 177 -11.99 -2.61 1.09
N GLY A 178 -13.15 -3.24 1.23
CA GLY A 178 -13.62 -4.37 0.43
C GLY A 178 -13.17 -5.72 0.95
N SER A 179 -13.89 -6.77 0.53
CA SER A 179 -13.71 -8.14 1.02
C SER A 179 -12.29 -8.69 0.82
N TYR A 180 -11.62 -8.28 -0.25
CA TYR A 180 -10.25 -8.72 -0.52
C TYR A 180 -9.27 -8.21 0.54
N ALA A 181 -9.29 -6.90 0.85
CA ALA A 181 -8.45 -6.31 1.89
C ALA A 181 -8.82 -6.86 3.30
N GLN A 182 -10.11 -7.03 3.59
CA GLN A 182 -10.60 -7.60 4.84
C GLN A 182 -10.11 -9.03 5.04
N LYS A 183 -10.17 -9.88 4.00
CA LYS A 183 -9.62 -11.24 4.04
C LYS A 183 -8.11 -11.22 4.30
N LYS A 184 -7.38 -10.33 3.63
CA LYS A 184 -5.94 -10.16 3.80
C LYS A 184 -5.55 -9.72 5.22
N GLY A 185 -6.38 -8.91 5.88
CA GLY A 185 -6.19 -8.45 7.26
C GLY A 185 -6.86 -9.32 8.33
N SER A 186 -7.45 -10.47 7.99
CA SER A 186 -8.23 -11.29 8.92
C SER A 186 -7.46 -11.81 10.14
N PHE A 187 -6.15 -11.89 10.06
CA PHE A 187 -5.26 -12.35 11.13
C PHE A 187 -4.82 -11.24 12.09
N ILE A 188 -5.16 -9.97 11.83
CA ILE A 188 -4.72 -8.84 12.65
C ILE A 188 -5.41 -8.86 14.01
N ASP A 189 -4.62 -8.80 15.07
CA ASP A 189 -5.12 -8.76 16.45
C ASP A 189 -5.79 -7.41 16.75
N ARG A 190 -7.12 -7.44 16.90
CA ARG A 190 -7.95 -6.27 17.16
C ARG A 190 -7.85 -5.74 18.60
N GLN A 191 -7.20 -6.48 19.51
CA GLN A 191 -6.87 -5.97 20.84
C GLN A 191 -5.61 -5.08 20.83
N ARG A 192 -4.71 -5.33 19.87
CA ARG A 192 -3.46 -4.58 19.72
C ARG A 192 -3.56 -3.42 18.72
N HIS A 193 -4.49 -3.49 17.78
CA HIS A 193 -4.60 -2.58 16.65
C HIS A 193 -6.05 -2.17 16.38
N LEU A 194 -6.25 -0.97 15.84
CA LEU A 194 -7.54 -0.59 15.29
C LEU A 194 -7.67 -1.13 13.86
N VAL A 195 -8.71 -1.94 13.61
CA VAL A 195 -9.03 -2.42 12.27
C VAL A 195 -10.36 -1.81 11.82
N LEU A 196 -10.31 -1.01 10.76
CA LEU A 196 -11.45 -0.31 10.18
C LEU A 196 -11.82 -0.98 8.85
N GLU A 197 -13.04 -1.50 8.76
CA GLU A 197 -13.55 -2.24 7.62
C GLU A 197 -14.76 -1.54 7.00
N ALA A 198 -14.77 -1.40 5.68
CA ALA A 198 -15.90 -0.88 4.90
C ALA A 198 -15.96 -1.54 3.53
N ALA A 199 -17.01 -1.25 2.75
CA ALA A 199 -17.06 -1.61 1.34
C ALA A 199 -15.90 -0.95 0.56
N HIS A 200 -15.55 -1.50 -0.60
CA HIS A 200 -14.52 -0.92 -1.45
C HIS A 200 -14.98 0.43 -2.04
N PRO A 201 -14.09 1.45 -2.17
CA PRO A 201 -14.45 2.78 -2.69
C PRO A 201 -14.78 2.82 -4.19
N SER A 202 -14.75 1.70 -4.91
CA SER A 202 -15.14 1.67 -6.32
C SER A 202 -16.61 2.11 -6.53
N PRO A 203 -16.97 2.69 -7.70
CA PRO A 203 -18.35 3.06 -7.99
C PRO A 203 -19.37 1.92 -7.82
N PHE A 204 -18.94 0.66 -8.02
CA PHE A 204 -19.79 -0.51 -7.90
C PHE A 204 -20.17 -0.87 -6.45
N SER A 205 -19.43 -0.36 -5.46
CA SER A 205 -19.59 -0.77 -4.07
C SER A 205 -19.58 0.36 -3.05
N ALA A 206 -19.15 1.57 -3.41
CA ALA A 206 -19.03 2.67 -2.46
C ALA A 206 -20.35 3.00 -1.72
N HIS A 207 -21.48 2.86 -2.38
CA HIS A 207 -22.81 3.05 -1.77
C HIS A 207 -23.25 1.93 -0.82
N LYS A 208 -22.47 0.81 -0.77
CA LYS A 208 -22.79 -0.35 0.09
C LYS A 208 -22.07 -0.27 1.46
N GLY A 209 -21.73 0.94 1.93
CA GLY A 209 -21.15 1.18 3.25
C GLY A 209 -19.72 1.73 3.26
N PHE A 210 -19.20 2.22 2.13
CA PHE A 210 -17.98 3.03 2.13
C PHE A 210 -18.30 4.48 2.48
N PHE A 211 -19.29 5.09 1.82
CA PHE A 211 -19.73 6.43 2.16
C PHE A 211 -20.36 6.48 3.55
N GLY A 212 -19.85 7.37 4.39
CA GLY A 212 -20.24 7.53 5.80
C GLY A 212 -19.51 6.59 6.76
N CYS A 213 -18.46 5.89 6.32
CA CYS A 213 -17.67 5.03 7.21
C CYS A 213 -16.86 5.82 8.25
N GLY A 214 -16.49 7.08 7.98
CA GLY A 214 -15.77 7.96 8.92
C GLY A 214 -14.39 7.41 9.30
N HIS A 215 -13.71 6.73 8.40
CA HIS A 215 -12.47 6.03 8.74
C HIS A 215 -11.31 6.98 8.99
N PHE A 216 -11.30 8.15 8.36
CA PHE A 216 -10.22 9.12 8.52
C PHE A 216 -10.25 9.79 9.89
N SER A 217 -11.43 10.24 10.34
CA SER A 217 -11.63 10.80 11.66
C SER A 217 -11.43 9.76 12.77
N LYS A 218 -11.93 8.52 12.57
CA LYS A 218 -11.71 7.40 13.51
C LYS A 218 -10.24 7.04 13.65
N ALA A 219 -9.49 7.00 12.53
CA ALA A 219 -8.05 6.78 12.55
C ALA A 219 -7.34 7.87 13.35
N ASN A 220 -7.64 9.14 13.08
CA ASN A 220 -7.04 10.25 13.80
C ASN A 220 -7.37 10.25 15.30
N ALA A 221 -8.62 9.98 15.67
CA ALA A 221 -9.02 9.86 17.07
C ALA A 221 -8.23 8.76 17.80
N TYR A 222 -8.08 7.59 17.16
CA TYR A 222 -7.29 6.50 17.72
C TYR A 222 -5.80 6.83 17.83
N LEU A 223 -5.21 7.46 16.81
CA LEU A 223 -3.81 7.91 16.85
C LEU A 223 -3.58 8.87 18.02
N GLN A 224 -4.45 9.87 18.18
CA GLN A 224 -4.35 10.85 19.27
C GLN A 224 -4.51 10.21 20.64
N SER A 225 -5.44 9.27 20.82
CA SER A 225 -5.61 8.54 22.09
C SER A 225 -4.40 7.69 22.49
N ASN A 226 -3.54 7.36 21.51
CA ASN A 226 -2.28 6.62 21.72
C ASN A 226 -1.04 7.51 21.65
N GLY A 227 -1.17 8.84 21.77
CA GLY A 227 -0.05 9.78 21.85
C GLY A 227 0.61 10.10 20.50
N HIS A 228 -0.04 9.79 19.38
CA HIS A 228 0.44 10.12 18.05
C HIS A 228 -0.24 11.36 17.47
N ALA A 229 0.48 12.12 16.66
CA ALA A 229 -0.11 13.21 15.89
C ALA A 229 -1.13 12.66 14.86
N PRO A 230 -2.25 13.38 14.64
CA PRO A 230 -3.21 13.02 13.60
C PRO A 230 -2.58 13.16 12.21
N VAL A 231 -3.08 12.37 11.25
CA VAL A 231 -2.71 12.50 9.83
C VAL A 231 -3.47 13.70 9.24
N GLN A 232 -2.77 14.52 8.50
CA GLN A 232 -3.35 15.58 7.65
C GLN A 232 -3.73 14.93 6.30
N TRP A 233 -4.95 14.45 6.23
CA TRP A 233 -5.45 13.71 5.07
C TRP A 233 -5.60 14.55 3.80
#